data_e7e2aa39e98883649b63d9cfe49d077c
#
_entry.id   e7e2aa39e98883649b63d9cfe49d077c
#
_cell.length_a   1.000
_cell.length_b   1.000
_cell.length_c   1.000
_cell.angle_alpha   90.00
_cell.angle_beta   90.00
_cell.angle_gamma   90.00
#
_symmetry.space_group_name_H-M   'P 1'
#
loop_
_entity.id
_entity.type
_entity.pdbx_description
1 polymer ?
#
loop_
_entity_poly.entity_id
_entity_poly.type
_entity_poly.pdbx_seq_one_letter_code
_entity_poly.pdbx_strand_id
1 'polypeptide(L)'
;MKKFVAGMTALCASAVSLAQDAPAAQAQAAGSSLKIYGVADISMARYRTSGESKTAMHAGGSGSRLGFLASESLGGGWAVNARLEAGVNLDTGTPSSTNGNPNRVFGRQAYVEIAHRDFGSLRLGRQQGPTYDFFPSYDPMLLPAMDAWGVITTLGSPAPGVGSGTGAPTGFLINPTARTENTIGYTSPRVSGVQGRLSYSPNEGAATQARLLEASVDYVTGPLQLGLLYVKAGATSGAGAVLATESNQEIAFGAKYQAGPVHPYFSYIRRDATDPTRRAGGGIMNGNSETARLFGVAIPVTARGTVRMTYGLYSSGAADSDAKNYGVAYTYEVSRRLMLMAAVTHLSQDGAARFPVFQSPRPRAGESVDAVTAGLTWRF
;
A
#
# COMPACT_ATOMS: atom_id res chain seq x y z
N MET A 1 8.17 51.08 30.11
CA MET A 1 8.19 50.65 28.73
C MET A 1 9.06 49.39 28.64
N LYS A 2 8.49 48.22 28.80
CA LYS A 2 9.18 46.90 28.78
C LYS A 2 8.91 46.24 27.45
N LYS A 3 9.97 45.91 26.69
CA LYS A 3 9.92 45.19 25.42
C LYS A 3 9.64 43.74 25.69
N PHE A 4 8.54 43.22 25.18
CA PHE A 4 8.27 41.78 25.07
C PHE A 4 8.96 41.28 23.80
N VAL A 5 9.95 40.43 23.96
CA VAL A 5 10.53 39.63 22.89
C VAL A 5 9.79 38.30 22.91
N ALA A 6 8.94 38.05 21.94
CA ALA A 6 8.30 36.75 21.69
C ALA A 6 9.29 35.88 20.95
N GLY A 7 9.84 34.90 21.66
CA GLY A 7 10.62 33.80 21.07
C GLY A 7 9.68 32.83 20.34
N MET A 8 9.71 32.85 19.02
CA MET A 8 9.10 31.86 18.18
C MET A 8 10.00 30.61 18.13
N THR A 9 9.72 29.66 19.00
CA THR A 9 10.30 28.33 18.92
C THR A 9 9.66 27.61 17.72
N ALA A 10 10.45 27.44 16.67
CA ALA A 10 10.10 26.59 15.53
C ALA A 10 10.07 25.14 16.00
N LEU A 11 8.88 24.58 16.25
CA LEU A 11 8.69 23.14 16.35
C LEU A 11 8.84 22.56 14.94
N CYS A 12 10.01 22.02 14.64
CA CYS A 12 10.19 21.09 13.53
C CYS A 12 9.37 19.84 13.83
N ALA A 13 8.13 19.80 13.37
CA ALA A 13 7.36 18.56 13.29
C ALA A 13 8.04 17.67 12.26
N SER A 14 8.82 16.71 12.72
CA SER A 14 9.37 15.65 11.89
C SER A 14 8.21 14.78 11.43
N ALA A 15 7.67 15.09 10.25
CA ALA A 15 6.77 14.18 9.56
C ALA A 15 7.58 12.93 9.21
N VAL A 16 7.43 11.86 10.01
CA VAL A 16 7.88 10.53 9.62
C VAL A 16 6.97 10.09 8.50
N SER A 17 7.36 10.46 7.29
CA SER A 17 6.83 9.88 6.06
C SER A 17 7.14 8.39 6.11
N LEU A 18 6.11 7.57 6.13
CA LEU A 18 6.20 6.15 5.77
C LEU A 18 6.42 5.97 4.26
N ALA A 19 6.66 7.05 3.53
CA ALA A 19 7.27 6.95 2.23
C ALA A 19 8.52 6.11 2.44
N GLN A 20 8.40 4.84 2.07
CA GLN A 20 9.52 3.94 2.01
C GLN A 20 10.55 4.68 1.18
N ASP A 21 11.74 4.88 1.74
CA ASP A 21 12.87 5.52 1.08
C ASP A 21 12.98 5.03 -0.37
N ALA A 22 12.28 5.71 -1.28
CA ALA A 22 12.79 5.77 -2.62
C ALA A 22 14.16 6.42 -2.41
N PRO A 23 15.27 5.79 -2.76
CA PRO A 23 16.55 6.45 -2.70
C PRO A 23 16.42 7.69 -3.58
N ALA A 24 16.15 8.86 -2.97
CA ALA A 24 16.46 10.10 -3.63
C ALA A 24 17.91 9.92 -4.08
N ALA A 25 18.20 10.21 -5.34
CA ALA A 25 19.53 10.17 -5.87
C ALA A 25 20.38 11.17 -5.04
N GLN A 26 20.81 10.72 -3.87
CA GLN A 26 21.75 11.45 -3.03
C GLN A 26 23.07 11.31 -3.79
N ALA A 27 23.58 12.45 -4.25
CA ALA A 27 24.96 12.55 -4.71
C ALA A 27 25.87 12.16 -3.53
N GLN A 28 26.15 10.88 -3.41
CA GLN A 28 27.04 10.33 -2.41
C GLN A 28 28.47 10.58 -2.87
N ALA A 29 29.35 10.89 -1.92
CA ALA A 29 30.78 10.98 -2.18
C ALA A 29 31.26 9.74 -2.94
N ALA A 30 32.19 9.91 -3.86
CA ALA A 30 32.75 8.84 -4.71
C ALA A 30 33.08 7.59 -3.86
N GLY A 31 32.34 6.50 -4.06
CA GLY A 31 32.52 5.25 -3.34
C GLY A 31 31.33 4.30 -3.52
N SER A 32 31.62 3.03 -3.29
CA SER A 32 30.59 1.98 -3.23
C SER A 32 30.11 1.81 -1.79
N SER A 33 28.83 1.51 -1.60
CA SER A 33 28.26 1.22 -0.28
C SER A 33 27.33 -0.01 -0.34
N LEU A 34 27.29 -0.74 0.77
CA LEU A 34 26.33 -1.81 1.01
C LEU A 34 25.63 -1.55 2.35
N LYS A 35 24.31 -1.40 2.30
CA LYS A 35 23.46 -1.25 3.48
C LYS A 35 22.62 -2.52 3.67
N ILE A 36 22.68 -3.09 4.86
CA ILE A 36 21.74 -4.10 5.33
C ILE A 36 20.67 -3.37 6.15
N TYR A 37 19.41 -3.64 5.90
CA TYR A 37 18.28 -3.03 6.62
C TYR A 37 17.17 -4.03 6.84
N GLY A 38 16.30 -3.74 7.79
CA GLY A 38 15.13 -4.57 8.02
C GLY A 38 14.00 -3.86 8.71
N VAL A 39 12.85 -4.52 8.66
CA VAL A 39 11.65 -4.16 9.41
C VAL A 39 11.12 -5.43 10.06
N ALA A 40 10.99 -5.39 11.37
CA ALA A 40 10.25 -6.38 12.15
C ALA A 40 8.90 -5.76 12.52
N ASP A 41 7.82 -6.30 11.97
CA ASP A 41 6.46 -5.78 12.12
C ASP A 41 5.54 -6.94 12.47
N ILE A 42 4.96 -6.91 13.67
CA ILE A 42 4.12 -7.96 14.20
C ILE A 42 2.95 -7.37 14.97
N SER A 43 1.79 -7.99 14.81
CA SER A 43 0.55 -7.56 15.44
C SER A 43 -0.26 -8.76 15.91
N MET A 44 -1.06 -8.53 16.94
CA MET A 44 -2.11 -9.44 17.38
C MET A 44 -3.46 -8.75 17.16
N ALA A 45 -4.41 -9.46 16.58
CA ALA A 45 -5.75 -8.95 16.36
C ALA A 45 -6.80 -9.93 16.83
N ARG A 46 -7.90 -9.37 17.38
CA ARG A 46 -9.14 -10.08 17.62
C ARG A 46 -10.19 -9.59 16.64
N TYR A 47 -10.69 -10.51 15.85
CA TYR A 47 -11.76 -10.30 14.89
C TYR A 47 -13.06 -10.86 15.45
N ARG A 48 -14.18 -10.20 15.13
CA ARG A 48 -15.53 -10.64 15.49
C ARG A 48 -16.46 -10.41 14.31
N THR A 49 -17.25 -11.43 14.00
CA THR A 49 -18.47 -11.34 13.20
C THR A 49 -19.66 -11.69 14.10
N SER A 50 -20.90 -11.65 13.62
CA SER A 50 -22.07 -12.04 14.42
C SER A 50 -22.06 -13.53 14.82
N GLY A 51 -21.44 -14.37 13.99
CA GLY A 51 -21.43 -15.83 14.19
C GLY A 51 -20.12 -16.41 14.73
N GLU A 52 -19.01 -15.66 14.67
CA GLU A 52 -17.69 -16.20 14.98
C GLU A 52 -16.71 -15.14 15.50
N SER A 53 -15.75 -15.58 16.30
CA SER A 53 -14.62 -14.73 16.70
C SER A 53 -13.29 -15.47 16.51
N LYS A 54 -12.25 -14.75 16.10
CA LYS A 54 -10.90 -15.29 15.90
C LYS A 54 -9.87 -14.33 16.49
N THR A 55 -8.92 -14.89 17.24
CA THR A 55 -7.71 -14.16 17.61
C THR A 55 -6.55 -14.71 16.80
N ALA A 56 -5.76 -13.83 16.18
CA ALA A 56 -4.63 -14.22 15.37
C ALA A 56 -3.45 -13.28 15.60
N MET A 57 -2.25 -13.84 15.62
CA MET A 57 -1.01 -13.11 15.44
C MET A 57 -0.72 -13.07 13.93
N HIS A 58 -0.22 -11.97 13.44
CA HIS A 58 0.09 -11.82 12.02
C HIS A 58 1.22 -10.80 11.81
N ALA A 59 1.83 -10.83 10.64
CA ALA A 59 2.68 -9.74 10.20
C ALA A 59 1.88 -8.44 10.23
N GLY A 60 2.44 -7.39 10.79
CA GLY A 60 1.79 -6.07 10.84
C GLY A 60 1.58 -5.43 9.46
N GLY A 61 1.06 -4.22 9.44
CA GLY A 61 0.70 -3.50 8.20
C GLY A 61 1.88 -3.14 7.30
N SER A 62 3.07 -2.89 7.87
CA SER A 62 4.26 -2.56 7.09
C SER A 62 4.93 -3.75 6.40
N GLY A 63 4.61 -4.97 6.83
CA GLY A 63 5.21 -6.20 6.35
C GLY A 63 6.69 -6.35 6.70
N SER A 64 7.02 -7.41 7.46
CA SER A 64 8.40 -7.66 7.88
C SER A 64 9.29 -8.05 6.72
N ARG A 65 10.54 -7.60 6.77
CA ARG A 65 11.51 -7.76 5.69
C ARG A 65 12.94 -7.64 6.11
N LEU A 66 13.82 -8.27 5.35
CA LEU A 66 15.27 -8.08 5.37
C LEU A 66 15.69 -7.68 3.96
N GLY A 67 16.54 -6.66 3.85
CA GLY A 67 16.98 -6.16 2.56
C GLY A 67 18.46 -5.77 2.51
N PHE A 68 18.97 -5.81 1.29
CA PHE A 68 20.30 -5.35 0.91
C PHE A 68 20.16 -4.24 -0.13
N LEU A 69 20.84 -3.14 0.08
CA LEU A 69 20.93 -2.03 -0.85
C LEU A 69 22.40 -1.76 -1.15
N ALA A 70 22.83 -2.08 -2.35
CA ALA A 70 24.14 -1.70 -2.86
C ALA A 70 24.03 -0.42 -3.70
N SER A 71 25.01 0.46 -3.62
CA SER A 71 25.06 1.70 -4.37
C SER A 71 26.51 1.99 -4.78
N GLU A 72 26.70 2.42 -6.02
CA GLU A 72 27.98 2.85 -6.57
C GLU A 72 27.81 4.17 -7.32
N SER A 73 28.65 5.16 -6.99
CA SER A 73 28.72 6.42 -7.72
C SER A 73 29.61 6.29 -8.94
N LEU A 74 29.06 6.60 -10.13
CA LEU A 74 29.79 6.53 -11.41
C LEU A 74 30.41 7.88 -11.80
N GLY A 75 30.24 8.92 -10.97
CA GLY A 75 30.63 10.29 -11.32
C GLY A 75 29.59 11.01 -12.18
N GLY A 76 29.81 12.31 -12.42
CA GLY A 76 28.94 13.13 -13.29
C GLY A 76 27.46 13.20 -12.87
N GLY A 77 27.09 12.80 -11.65
CA GLY A 77 25.70 12.74 -11.18
C GLY A 77 25.04 11.37 -11.42
N TRP A 78 25.74 10.40 -11.96
CA TRP A 78 25.27 9.03 -12.19
C TRP A 78 25.58 8.12 -11.00
N ALA A 79 24.67 7.20 -10.74
CA ALA A 79 24.84 6.12 -9.79
C ALA A 79 24.17 4.83 -10.31
N VAL A 80 24.69 3.69 -9.88
CA VAL A 80 24.05 2.39 -10.02
C VAL A 80 23.68 1.91 -8.64
N ASN A 81 22.43 1.41 -8.51
CA ASN A 81 21.91 0.81 -7.29
C ASN A 81 21.40 -0.60 -7.58
N ALA A 82 21.50 -1.48 -6.58
CA ALA A 82 20.85 -2.77 -6.62
C ALA A 82 20.12 -3.00 -5.30
N ARG A 83 18.88 -3.48 -5.36
CA ARG A 83 18.09 -3.83 -4.17
C ARG A 83 17.65 -5.29 -4.24
N LEU A 84 17.90 -6.00 -3.15
CA LEU A 84 17.38 -7.34 -2.90
C LEU A 84 16.62 -7.31 -1.58
N GLU A 85 15.32 -7.62 -1.58
CA GLU A 85 14.47 -7.54 -0.40
C GLU A 85 13.60 -8.79 -0.25
N ALA A 86 13.82 -9.53 0.83
CA ALA A 86 13.05 -10.69 1.22
C ALA A 86 11.95 -10.30 2.22
N GLY A 87 10.74 -10.81 2.03
CA GLY A 87 9.67 -10.70 3.01
C GLY A 87 9.67 -11.89 3.97
N VAL A 88 9.31 -11.64 5.22
CA VAL A 88 9.25 -12.65 6.29
C VAL A 88 7.93 -12.51 7.05
N ASN A 89 7.23 -13.61 7.28
CA ASN A 89 6.12 -13.68 8.23
C ASN A 89 6.72 -13.96 9.62
N LEU A 90 6.75 -12.97 10.50
CA LEU A 90 7.41 -13.11 11.81
C LEU A 90 6.67 -14.08 12.75
N ASP A 91 5.39 -14.27 12.55
CA ASP A 91 4.56 -15.22 13.30
C ASP A 91 4.91 -16.68 13.02
N THR A 92 5.39 -16.98 11.82
CA THR A 92 5.67 -18.35 11.35
C THR A 92 7.10 -18.58 10.89
N GLY A 93 7.88 -17.52 10.68
CA GLY A 93 9.23 -17.59 10.10
C GLY A 93 9.25 -17.91 8.59
N THR A 94 8.11 -17.99 7.94
CA THR A 94 8.01 -18.36 6.52
C THR A 94 8.25 -17.15 5.61
N PRO A 95 8.71 -17.36 4.35
CA PRO A 95 8.80 -16.28 3.38
C PRO A 95 7.45 -15.63 3.11
N SER A 96 7.43 -14.31 2.93
CA SER A 96 6.24 -13.54 2.56
C SER A 96 6.43 -12.87 1.20
N SER A 97 5.31 -12.37 0.62
CA SER A 97 5.33 -11.67 -0.69
C SER A 97 5.84 -12.53 -1.85
N THR A 98 5.66 -13.82 -1.75
CA THR A 98 6.14 -14.80 -2.75
C THR A 98 5.24 -14.90 -3.98
N ASN A 99 4.05 -14.29 -3.96
CA ASN A 99 3.03 -14.42 -5.01
C ASN A 99 2.72 -15.89 -5.34
N GLY A 100 2.61 -16.72 -4.32
CA GLY A 100 2.34 -18.16 -4.49
C GLY A 100 3.54 -19.03 -4.89
N ASN A 101 4.73 -18.44 -5.14
CA ASN A 101 5.95 -19.20 -5.41
C ASN A 101 6.81 -19.29 -4.13
N PRO A 102 6.81 -20.44 -3.42
CA PRO A 102 7.55 -20.59 -2.16
C PRO A 102 9.07 -20.54 -2.33
N ASN A 103 9.58 -20.76 -3.53
CA ASN A 103 11.01 -20.73 -3.84
C ASN A 103 11.55 -19.31 -4.10
N ARG A 104 10.69 -18.29 -4.07
CA ARG A 104 11.10 -16.89 -4.31
C ARG A 104 11.75 -16.32 -3.05
N VAL A 105 13.08 -16.19 -3.05
CA VAL A 105 13.86 -15.65 -1.93
C VAL A 105 13.62 -14.15 -1.75
N PHE A 106 13.80 -13.37 -2.80
CA PHE A 106 13.60 -11.91 -2.76
C PHE A 106 12.21 -11.51 -3.30
N GLY A 107 11.18 -11.98 -2.60
CA GLY A 107 9.79 -11.83 -3.02
C GLY A 107 9.29 -10.40 -3.04
N ARG A 108 9.94 -9.45 -2.33
CA ARG A 108 9.51 -8.06 -2.28
C ARG A 108 10.13 -7.23 -3.39
N GLN A 109 11.45 -7.21 -3.50
CA GLN A 109 12.15 -6.46 -4.55
C GLN A 109 13.45 -7.18 -4.94
N ALA A 110 13.75 -7.20 -6.24
CA ALA A 110 14.99 -7.70 -6.81
C ALA A 110 15.21 -6.96 -8.13
N TYR A 111 15.97 -5.85 -8.08
CA TYR A 111 16.17 -4.98 -9.24
C TYR A 111 17.55 -4.31 -9.25
N VAL A 112 17.95 -3.86 -10.45
CA VAL A 112 19.04 -2.91 -10.66
C VAL A 112 18.43 -1.57 -11.09
N GLU A 113 19.00 -0.46 -10.63
CA GLU A 113 18.62 0.90 -10.96
C GLU A 113 19.82 1.68 -11.49
N ILE A 114 19.64 2.41 -12.58
CA ILE A 114 20.54 3.46 -13.04
C ILE A 114 19.87 4.79 -12.73
N ALA A 115 20.52 5.64 -11.95
CA ALA A 115 19.99 6.91 -11.49
C ALA A 115 20.90 8.07 -11.90
N HIS A 116 20.29 9.20 -12.22
CA HIS A 116 20.97 10.48 -12.43
C HIS A 116 20.19 11.58 -11.73
N ARG A 117 20.87 12.49 -11.06
CA ARG A 117 20.25 13.56 -10.27
C ARG A 117 19.28 14.44 -11.09
N ASP A 118 19.60 14.70 -12.37
CA ASP A 118 18.84 15.60 -13.23
C ASP A 118 17.90 14.86 -14.21
N PHE A 119 18.09 13.54 -14.42
CA PHE A 119 17.30 12.74 -15.35
C PHE A 119 16.40 11.71 -14.68
N GLY A 120 16.49 11.56 -13.34
CA GLY A 120 15.71 10.58 -12.61
C GLY A 120 16.34 9.19 -12.60
N SER A 121 15.53 8.14 -12.48
CA SER A 121 16.03 6.76 -12.39
C SER A 121 15.24 5.78 -13.24
N LEU A 122 15.95 4.78 -13.76
CA LEU A 122 15.42 3.65 -14.51
C LEU A 122 15.72 2.37 -13.73
N ARG A 123 14.67 1.58 -13.41
CA ARG A 123 14.75 0.31 -12.69
C ARG A 123 14.38 -0.85 -13.58
N LEU A 124 15.11 -1.95 -13.47
CA LEU A 124 14.85 -3.18 -14.19
C LEU A 124 14.82 -4.37 -13.23
N GLY A 125 13.72 -5.13 -13.24
CA GLY A 125 13.56 -6.31 -12.40
C GLY A 125 12.27 -6.29 -11.58
N ARG A 126 12.18 -7.16 -10.56
CA ARG A 126 11.02 -7.22 -9.68
C ARG A 126 11.00 -6.03 -8.72
N GLN A 127 9.95 -5.26 -8.77
CA GLN A 127 9.85 -4.00 -8.02
C GLN A 127 8.41 -3.68 -7.61
N GLN A 128 8.29 -2.73 -6.71
CA GLN A 128 7.02 -2.08 -6.38
C GLN A 128 6.70 -1.05 -7.45
N GLY A 129 5.45 -1.06 -7.93
CA GLY A 129 4.95 -0.09 -8.89
C GLY A 129 4.45 1.20 -8.22
N PRO A 130 4.09 2.22 -9.02
CA PRO A 130 3.48 3.46 -8.55
C PRO A 130 2.29 3.28 -7.61
N THR A 131 1.48 2.26 -7.81
CA THR A 131 0.33 1.91 -6.96
C THR A 131 0.74 1.66 -5.51
N TYR A 132 1.85 0.98 -5.29
CA TYR A 132 2.33 0.64 -3.95
C TYR A 132 2.76 1.88 -3.15
N ASP A 133 3.31 2.89 -3.81
CA ASP A 133 3.73 4.14 -3.17
C ASP A 133 2.54 5.10 -2.98
N PHE A 134 1.56 5.05 -3.89
CA PHE A 134 0.42 5.95 -3.90
C PHE A 134 -0.47 5.77 -2.66
N PHE A 135 -0.95 4.56 -2.39
CA PHE A 135 -1.97 4.34 -1.36
C PHE A 135 -1.48 4.69 0.05
N PRO A 136 -0.30 4.25 0.52
CA PRO A 136 0.19 4.65 1.85
C PRO A 136 0.43 6.14 1.99
N SER A 137 0.65 6.86 0.87
CA SER A 137 0.88 8.30 0.90
C SER A 137 -0.36 9.09 1.27
N TYR A 138 -1.56 8.57 0.99
CA TYR A 138 -2.84 9.25 1.19
C TYR A 138 -3.75 8.53 2.18
N ASP A 139 -3.17 7.66 3.03
CA ASP A 139 -3.83 6.95 4.10
C ASP A 139 -3.21 7.33 5.45
N PRO A 140 -3.98 7.89 6.41
CA PRO A 140 -3.45 8.26 7.71
C PRO A 140 -3.15 7.07 8.62
N MET A 141 -3.75 5.89 8.37
CA MET A 141 -3.68 4.76 9.30
C MET A 141 -2.34 4.05 9.28
N LEU A 142 -1.55 4.18 8.21
CA LEU A 142 -0.21 3.58 8.07
C LEU A 142 -0.19 2.04 8.07
N LEU A 143 -1.35 1.42 8.11
CA LEU A 143 -1.53 -0.02 8.31
C LEU A 143 -2.59 -0.55 7.35
N PRO A 144 -2.22 -0.84 6.12
CA PRO A 144 -3.15 -1.25 5.07
C PRO A 144 -4.09 -2.41 5.44
N ALA A 145 -3.72 -3.21 6.43
CA ALA A 145 -4.52 -4.35 6.87
C ALA A 145 -5.64 -4.00 7.86
N MET A 146 -5.64 -2.78 8.43
CA MET A 146 -6.49 -2.41 9.57
C MET A 146 -7.35 -1.18 9.34
N ASP A 147 -7.28 -0.58 8.20
CA ASP A 147 -7.97 0.67 7.86
C ASP A 147 -9.00 0.50 6.75
N ALA A 148 -9.63 1.60 6.37
CA ALA A 148 -10.56 1.62 5.24
C ALA A 148 -9.88 1.22 3.93
N TRP A 149 -8.61 1.59 3.74
CA TRP A 149 -7.82 1.17 2.60
C TRP A 149 -7.43 -0.30 2.68
N GLY A 150 -6.97 -0.75 3.84
CA GLY A 150 -6.63 -2.14 4.05
C GLY A 150 -7.82 -3.05 3.81
N VAL A 151 -8.99 -2.67 4.24
CA VAL A 151 -10.23 -3.37 3.91
C VAL A 151 -10.49 -3.31 2.40
N ILE A 152 -10.45 -2.14 1.80
CA ILE A 152 -10.75 -1.94 0.37
C ILE A 152 -9.66 -2.58 -0.51
N THR A 153 -8.39 -2.51 -0.14
CA THR A 153 -7.28 -3.08 -0.92
C THR A 153 -7.06 -4.57 -0.66
N THR A 154 -7.38 -5.06 0.53
CA THR A 154 -7.31 -6.49 0.87
C THR A 154 -8.60 -7.26 0.58
N LEU A 155 -9.67 -6.59 0.20
CA LEU A 155 -10.93 -7.21 -0.24
C LEU A 155 -10.74 -8.25 -1.35
N GLY A 156 -9.56 -8.40 -1.88
CA GLY A 156 -9.25 -9.39 -2.85
C GLY A 156 -8.06 -10.25 -2.58
N SER A 157 -7.43 -10.10 -1.46
CA SER A 157 -6.49 -11.14 -1.05
C SER A 157 -7.30 -12.29 -0.46
N PRO A 158 -7.27 -13.51 -1.02
CA PRO A 158 -7.87 -14.65 -0.34
C PRO A 158 -7.20 -14.74 1.03
N ALA A 159 -8.00 -14.87 2.08
CA ALA A 159 -7.46 -15.19 3.40
C ALA A 159 -6.52 -16.39 3.27
N PRO A 160 -5.37 -16.43 3.94
CA PRO A 160 -4.45 -17.55 3.87
C PRO A 160 -5.23 -18.84 4.17
N GLY A 161 -5.22 -19.81 3.23
CA GLY A 161 -5.94 -21.06 3.35
C GLY A 161 -7.29 -21.16 2.60
N VAL A 162 -7.77 -20.07 2.02
CA VAL A 162 -8.91 -20.15 1.09
C VAL A 162 -8.33 -20.31 -0.32
N GLY A 163 -8.41 -21.53 -0.82
CA GLY A 163 -7.94 -21.85 -2.17
C GLY A 163 -8.59 -20.98 -3.21
N SER A 164 -7.84 -20.66 -4.24
CA SER A 164 -8.22 -19.84 -5.40
C SER A 164 -9.47 -20.32 -6.17
N GLY A 165 -10.10 -21.38 -5.72
CA GLY A 165 -11.29 -21.99 -6.34
C GLY A 165 -12.63 -21.60 -5.75
N THR A 166 -12.70 -20.86 -4.67
CA THR A 166 -13.98 -20.58 -3.97
C THR A 166 -14.38 -19.12 -4.00
N GLY A 167 -14.06 -18.41 -5.07
CA GLY A 167 -14.74 -17.17 -5.36
C GLY A 167 -14.69 -16.11 -4.26
N ALA A 168 -13.52 -15.90 -3.62
CA ALA A 168 -13.31 -14.74 -2.77
C ALA A 168 -13.21 -13.47 -3.63
N PRO A 169 -13.79 -12.33 -3.20
CA PRO A 169 -13.67 -11.10 -3.94
C PRO A 169 -12.18 -10.77 -4.15
N THR A 170 -11.80 -10.61 -5.39
CA THR A 170 -10.48 -10.11 -5.74
C THR A 170 -10.46 -8.63 -5.41
N GLY A 171 -9.37 -8.14 -4.79
CA GLY A 171 -9.25 -6.80 -4.27
C GLY A 171 -9.64 -5.70 -5.20
N PHE A 172 -9.97 -4.61 -4.60
CA PHE A 172 -10.31 -3.38 -5.28
C PHE A 172 -9.17 -2.90 -6.19
N LEU A 173 -7.93 -3.24 -5.90
CA LEU A 173 -6.79 -2.92 -6.75
C LEU A 173 -6.67 -3.88 -7.92
N ILE A 174 -6.46 -3.33 -9.11
CA ILE A 174 -6.16 -4.10 -10.32
C ILE A 174 -4.89 -4.93 -10.15
N ASN A 175 -3.93 -4.40 -9.39
CA ASN A 175 -2.70 -5.10 -9.05
C ASN A 175 -2.72 -5.59 -7.60
N PRO A 176 -3.29 -6.77 -7.33
CA PRO A 176 -3.36 -7.33 -5.97
C PRO A 176 -1.97 -7.66 -5.40
N THR A 177 -0.94 -7.68 -6.22
CA THR A 177 0.40 -8.09 -5.79
C THR A 177 1.26 -6.94 -5.30
N ALA A 178 0.89 -5.70 -5.57
CA ALA A 178 1.65 -4.48 -5.29
C ALA A 178 3.12 -4.54 -5.78
N ARG A 179 3.50 -5.63 -6.43
CA ARG A 179 4.85 -5.89 -6.98
C ARG A 179 4.73 -6.74 -8.23
N THR A 180 5.48 -6.34 -9.24
CA THR A 180 5.47 -6.99 -10.54
C THR A 180 6.87 -7.47 -10.93
N GLU A 181 6.90 -8.53 -11.71
CA GLU A 181 8.12 -9.14 -12.25
C GLU A 181 8.43 -8.56 -13.62
N ASN A 182 9.69 -8.65 -14.02
CA ASN A 182 10.14 -8.27 -15.36
C ASN A 182 9.78 -6.82 -15.70
N THR A 183 9.77 -5.97 -14.67
CA THR A 183 9.24 -4.61 -14.75
C THR A 183 10.33 -3.64 -15.15
N ILE A 184 10.00 -2.76 -16.08
CA ILE A 184 10.73 -1.55 -16.40
C ILE A 184 10.03 -0.39 -15.69
N GLY A 185 10.73 0.29 -14.79
CA GLY A 185 10.20 1.42 -14.02
C GLY A 185 11.03 2.67 -14.21
N TYR A 186 10.39 3.81 -14.40
CA TYR A 186 11.04 5.12 -14.45
C TYR A 186 10.46 6.04 -13.39
N THR A 187 11.34 6.79 -12.71
CA THR A 187 10.98 7.86 -11.77
C THR A 187 11.67 9.14 -12.20
N SER A 188 10.91 10.21 -12.46
CA SER A 188 11.47 11.51 -12.82
C SER A 188 12.17 12.19 -11.64
N PRO A 189 13.04 13.16 -11.87
CA PRO A 189 13.41 14.12 -10.84
C PRO A 189 12.16 14.85 -10.32
N ARG A 190 12.24 15.39 -9.11
CA ARG A 190 11.21 16.31 -8.61
C ARG A 190 11.54 17.73 -9.04
N VAL A 191 10.72 18.30 -9.90
CA VAL A 191 10.90 19.66 -10.42
C VAL A 191 9.72 20.53 -10.00
N SER A 192 9.97 21.62 -9.31
CA SER A 192 8.93 22.54 -8.80
C SER A 192 7.81 21.81 -8.02
N GLY A 193 8.18 20.78 -7.26
CA GLY A 193 7.23 19.96 -6.48
C GLY A 193 6.61 18.80 -7.23
N VAL A 194 6.71 18.71 -8.55
CA VAL A 194 6.12 17.66 -9.39
C VAL A 194 7.11 16.51 -9.58
N GLN A 195 6.64 15.27 -9.42
CA GLN A 195 7.37 14.05 -9.76
C GLN A 195 6.44 13.06 -10.47
N GLY A 196 6.89 12.50 -11.57
CA GLY A 196 6.22 11.42 -12.31
C GLY A 196 6.87 10.07 -12.07
N ARG A 197 6.05 9.01 -12.07
CA ARG A 197 6.50 7.61 -12.08
C ARG A 197 5.74 6.83 -13.13
N LEU A 198 6.44 5.92 -13.79
CA LEU A 198 5.89 5.03 -14.80
C LEU A 198 6.47 3.63 -14.59
N SER A 199 5.65 2.60 -14.65
CA SER A 199 6.12 1.22 -14.69
C SER A 199 5.36 0.40 -15.71
N TYR A 200 6.06 -0.51 -16.37
CA TYR A 200 5.51 -1.43 -17.34
C TYR A 200 6.05 -2.84 -17.09
N SER A 201 5.14 -3.78 -16.94
CA SER A 201 5.44 -5.22 -16.80
C SER A 201 4.86 -5.95 -18.01
N PRO A 202 5.69 -6.45 -18.94
CA PRO A 202 5.24 -7.27 -20.05
C PRO A 202 4.75 -8.64 -19.57
N ASN A 203 3.93 -9.30 -20.37
CA ASN A 203 3.53 -10.67 -20.08
C ASN A 203 4.55 -11.74 -20.51
N GLU A 204 5.62 -11.34 -21.20
CA GLU A 204 6.71 -12.21 -21.71
C GLU A 204 6.22 -13.49 -22.43
N GLY A 205 5.04 -13.42 -23.04
CA GLY A 205 4.40 -14.56 -23.70
C GLY A 205 3.81 -15.59 -22.74
N ALA A 206 3.82 -15.34 -21.44
CA ALA A 206 3.20 -16.24 -20.47
C ALA A 206 1.67 -16.19 -20.60
N ALA A 207 1.05 -17.37 -20.71
CA ALA A 207 -0.41 -17.48 -20.83
C ALA A 207 -1.16 -17.03 -19.56
N THR A 208 -0.47 -16.91 -18.43
CA THR A 208 -1.08 -16.63 -17.12
C THR A 208 -0.70 -15.29 -16.52
N GLN A 209 0.21 -14.53 -17.15
CA GLN A 209 0.64 -13.21 -16.68
C GLN A 209 0.11 -12.12 -17.59
N ALA A 210 -0.79 -11.29 -17.09
CA ALA A 210 -1.28 -10.13 -17.82
C ALA A 210 -0.26 -8.98 -17.85
N ARG A 211 -0.30 -8.16 -18.90
CA ARG A 211 0.47 -6.91 -18.97
C ARG A 211 -0.05 -5.94 -17.91
N LEU A 212 0.87 -5.17 -17.31
CA LEU A 212 0.51 -4.12 -16.38
C LEU A 212 1.25 -2.82 -16.74
N LEU A 213 0.49 -1.74 -16.81
CA LEU A 213 0.98 -0.37 -16.93
C LEU A 213 0.49 0.41 -15.73
N GLU A 214 1.40 1.07 -15.03
CA GLU A 214 1.08 1.98 -13.92
C GLU A 214 1.77 3.32 -14.16
N ALA A 215 1.06 4.41 -13.93
CA ALA A 215 1.60 5.76 -13.98
C ALA A 215 1.09 6.58 -12.81
N SER A 216 1.95 7.37 -12.17
CA SER A 216 1.54 8.34 -11.16
C SER A 216 2.23 9.68 -11.34
N VAL A 217 1.56 10.73 -10.85
CA VAL A 217 2.11 12.06 -10.72
C VAL A 217 1.80 12.57 -9.31
N ASP A 218 2.84 13.00 -8.60
CA ASP A 218 2.73 13.63 -7.29
C ASP A 218 3.12 15.11 -7.40
N TYR A 219 2.38 15.97 -6.70
CA TYR A 219 2.73 17.36 -6.47
C TYR A 219 2.85 17.62 -4.98
N VAL A 220 4.00 18.09 -4.54
CA VAL A 220 4.29 18.42 -3.13
C VAL A 220 4.75 19.87 -3.04
N THR A 221 4.03 20.67 -2.26
CA THR A 221 4.38 22.06 -2.01
C THR A 221 4.05 22.44 -0.56
N GLY A 222 5.07 22.76 0.23
CA GLY A 222 4.90 22.98 1.66
C GLY A 222 4.18 21.82 2.33
N PRO A 223 3.06 22.07 3.06
CA PRO A 223 2.31 21.01 3.74
C PRO A 223 1.35 20.22 2.84
N LEU A 224 1.11 20.68 1.60
CA LEU A 224 0.18 20.06 0.65
C LEU A 224 0.87 19.00 -0.19
N GLN A 225 0.25 17.82 -0.28
CA GLN A 225 0.59 16.81 -1.26
C GLN A 225 -0.67 16.37 -2.00
N LEU A 226 -0.59 16.34 -3.33
CA LEU A 226 -1.62 15.83 -4.23
C LEU A 226 -1.02 14.72 -5.07
N GLY A 227 -1.84 13.75 -5.48
CA GLY A 227 -1.41 12.66 -6.35
C GLY A 227 -2.51 12.20 -7.28
N LEU A 228 -2.09 11.75 -8.45
CA LEU A 228 -2.90 11.04 -9.43
C LEU A 228 -2.23 9.72 -9.74
N LEU A 229 -3.03 8.65 -9.89
CA LEU A 229 -2.60 7.34 -10.29
C LEU A 229 -3.49 6.84 -11.43
N TYR A 230 -2.87 6.22 -12.42
CA TYR A 230 -3.52 5.46 -13.47
C TYR A 230 -2.92 4.06 -13.55
N VAL A 231 -3.78 3.05 -13.62
CA VAL A 231 -3.39 1.65 -13.80
C VAL A 231 -4.18 1.04 -14.94
N LYS A 232 -3.49 0.28 -15.80
CA LYS A 232 -4.11 -0.53 -16.83
C LYS A 232 -3.52 -1.94 -16.78
N ALA A 233 -4.36 -2.93 -16.51
CA ALA A 233 -3.97 -4.33 -16.45
C ALA A 233 -4.74 -5.13 -17.50
N GLY A 234 -4.05 -6.03 -18.21
CA GLY A 234 -4.71 -7.03 -19.02
C GLY A 234 -5.58 -7.95 -18.15
N ALA A 235 -6.66 -8.47 -18.72
CA ALA A 235 -7.53 -9.40 -18.03
C ALA A 235 -7.00 -10.85 -18.13
N THR A 236 -7.31 -11.66 -17.13
CA THR A 236 -7.07 -13.11 -17.12
C THR A 236 -8.39 -13.84 -16.92
N SER A 237 -8.57 -14.99 -17.59
CA SER A 237 -9.73 -15.85 -17.36
C SER A 237 -9.74 -16.45 -15.94
N GLY A 238 -10.89 -16.96 -15.50
CA GLY A 238 -10.98 -17.70 -14.23
C GLY A 238 -10.06 -18.94 -14.14
N ALA A 239 -9.59 -19.45 -15.28
CA ALA A 239 -8.55 -20.48 -15.38
C ALA A 239 -7.12 -19.89 -15.45
N GLY A 240 -6.97 -18.56 -15.34
CA GLY A 240 -5.67 -17.90 -15.36
C GLY A 240 -5.13 -17.57 -16.75
N ALA A 241 -5.84 -17.91 -17.85
CA ALA A 241 -5.40 -17.56 -19.20
C ALA A 241 -5.56 -16.06 -19.48
N VAL A 242 -4.61 -15.45 -20.16
CA VAL A 242 -4.67 -14.04 -20.55
C VAL A 242 -5.72 -13.84 -21.65
N LEU A 243 -6.62 -12.89 -21.44
CA LEU A 243 -7.62 -12.48 -22.42
C LEU A 243 -7.05 -11.33 -23.27
N ALA A 244 -6.86 -11.55 -24.55
CA ALA A 244 -6.13 -10.64 -25.44
C ALA A 244 -6.80 -9.28 -25.65
N THR A 245 -8.11 -9.21 -25.47
CA THR A 245 -8.95 -8.03 -25.83
C THR A 245 -9.48 -7.26 -24.63
N GLU A 246 -9.38 -7.79 -23.42
CA GLU A 246 -9.96 -7.20 -22.23
C GLU A 246 -8.90 -6.53 -21.33
N SER A 247 -9.25 -5.45 -20.69
CA SER A 247 -8.40 -4.74 -19.75
C SER A 247 -9.20 -4.11 -18.63
N ASN A 248 -8.62 -4.12 -17.43
CA ASN A 248 -9.14 -3.36 -16.31
C ASN A 248 -8.39 -2.03 -16.23
N GLN A 249 -9.10 -0.97 -15.87
CA GLN A 249 -8.51 0.36 -15.67
C GLN A 249 -8.85 0.87 -14.28
N GLU A 250 -7.91 1.58 -13.68
CA GLU A 250 -8.09 2.23 -12.39
C GLU A 250 -7.53 3.64 -12.45
N ILE A 251 -8.27 4.59 -11.91
CA ILE A 251 -7.85 5.98 -11.71
C ILE A 251 -8.01 6.29 -10.23
N ALA A 252 -6.97 6.84 -9.63
CA ALA A 252 -7.05 7.29 -8.25
C ALA A 252 -6.55 8.73 -8.10
N PHE A 253 -7.17 9.45 -7.17
CA PHE A 253 -6.75 10.77 -6.71
C PHE A 253 -6.50 10.72 -5.21
N GLY A 254 -5.42 11.34 -4.76
CA GLY A 254 -5.08 11.49 -3.36
C GLY A 254 -4.72 12.91 -3.00
N ALA A 255 -5.10 13.33 -1.79
CA ALA A 255 -4.76 14.62 -1.22
C ALA A 255 -4.47 14.48 0.28
N LYS A 256 -3.42 15.16 0.76
CA LYS A 256 -3.17 15.36 2.19
C LYS A 256 -2.61 16.73 2.46
N TYR A 257 -2.91 17.23 3.67
CA TYR A 257 -2.37 18.48 4.17
C TYR A 257 -1.81 18.28 5.57
N GLN A 258 -0.53 18.57 5.77
CA GLN A 258 0.21 18.26 7.00
C GLN A 258 0.74 19.53 7.68
N ALA A 259 -0.17 20.37 8.13
CA ALA A 259 0.15 21.55 8.94
C ALA A 259 -0.88 21.75 10.05
N GLY A 260 -0.45 22.39 11.15
CA GLY A 260 -1.30 22.63 12.30
C GLY A 260 -1.59 21.35 13.12
N PRO A 261 -2.63 21.38 13.95
CA PRO A 261 -2.94 20.28 14.89
C PRO A 261 -3.69 19.11 14.23
N VAL A 262 -4.24 19.28 13.03
CA VAL A 262 -5.03 18.28 12.33
C VAL A 262 -4.54 18.12 10.90
N HIS A 263 -4.17 16.92 10.53
CA HIS A 263 -3.69 16.58 9.19
C HIS A 263 -4.78 15.80 8.45
N PRO A 264 -5.57 16.44 7.57
CA PRO A 264 -6.59 15.77 6.79
C PRO A 264 -5.98 15.00 5.60
N TYR A 265 -6.66 13.89 5.26
CA TYR A 265 -6.38 13.03 4.12
C TYR A 265 -7.66 12.77 3.35
N PHE A 266 -7.54 12.68 2.05
CA PHE A 266 -8.61 12.26 1.16
C PHE A 266 -8.05 11.38 0.05
N SER A 267 -8.80 10.34 -0.30
CA SER A 267 -8.50 9.54 -1.48
C SER A 267 -9.78 9.11 -2.17
N TYR A 268 -9.71 9.03 -3.47
CA TYR A 268 -10.76 8.55 -4.36
C TYR A 268 -10.17 7.56 -5.35
N ILE A 269 -10.85 6.45 -5.55
CA ILE A 269 -10.51 5.46 -6.59
C ILE A 269 -11.77 5.16 -7.39
N ARG A 270 -11.58 5.04 -8.69
CA ARG A 270 -12.54 4.45 -9.60
C ARG A 270 -11.87 3.36 -10.41
N ARG A 271 -12.51 2.23 -10.49
CA ARG A 271 -12.11 1.12 -11.33
C ARG A 271 -13.22 0.76 -12.29
N ASP A 272 -12.88 0.64 -13.57
CA ASP A 272 -13.72 0.11 -14.62
C ASP A 272 -13.13 -1.24 -15.05
N ALA A 273 -13.90 -2.30 -14.89
CA ALA A 273 -13.51 -3.65 -15.25
C ALA A 273 -14.37 -4.16 -16.38
N THR A 274 -13.73 -4.62 -17.44
CA THR A 274 -14.39 -5.25 -18.60
C THR A 274 -14.38 -6.77 -18.53
N ASP A 275 -13.68 -7.34 -17.51
CA ASP A 275 -13.52 -8.77 -17.37
C ASP A 275 -14.75 -9.43 -16.71
N PRO A 276 -15.59 -10.15 -17.49
CA PRO A 276 -16.76 -10.83 -16.94
C PRO A 276 -16.41 -12.04 -16.09
N THR A 277 -15.14 -12.51 -16.09
CA THR A 277 -14.72 -13.74 -15.41
C THR A 277 -14.30 -13.52 -13.97
N ARG A 278 -14.07 -12.29 -13.54
CA ARG A 278 -13.85 -11.94 -12.12
C ARG A 278 -15.13 -12.05 -11.26
N ARG A 279 -16.10 -12.82 -11.71
CA ARG A 279 -17.37 -13.11 -10.99
C ARG A 279 -17.19 -13.93 -9.72
N ALA A 280 -16.04 -14.47 -9.50
CA ALA A 280 -15.87 -15.47 -8.45
C ALA A 280 -15.66 -14.80 -7.11
N GLY A 281 -16.63 -14.87 -6.23
CA GLY A 281 -16.48 -14.82 -4.80
C GLY A 281 -16.91 -13.58 -4.07
N GLY A 282 -17.99 -12.95 -4.45
CA GLY A 282 -18.66 -11.91 -3.68
C GLY A 282 -18.10 -10.50 -3.91
N GLY A 283 -17.07 -10.35 -4.72
CA GLY A 283 -16.73 -9.09 -5.36
C GLY A 283 -17.47 -9.04 -6.69
N ILE A 284 -18.38 -8.13 -6.83
CA ILE A 284 -19.26 -8.08 -7.97
C ILE A 284 -18.60 -7.26 -9.06
N MET A 285 -18.11 -7.93 -10.06
CA MET A 285 -17.57 -7.31 -11.25
C MET A 285 -18.26 -7.86 -12.48
N ASN A 286 -19.41 -7.30 -12.78
CA ASN A 286 -20.19 -7.61 -13.99
C ASN A 286 -20.06 -6.49 -15.02
N GLY A 287 -18.84 -5.99 -15.27
CA GLY A 287 -18.65 -4.82 -16.14
C GLY A 287 -19.12 -3.50 -15.51
N ASN A 288 -19.38 -3.48 -14.22
CA ASN A 288 -19.77 -2.27 -13.48
C ASN A 288 -18.52 -1.50 -13.02
N SER A 289 -18.65 -0.18 -12.95
CA SER A 289 -17.66 0.66 -12.31
C SER A 289 -17.75 0.51 -10.79
N GLU A 290 -16.60 0.38 -10.14
CA GLU A 290 -16.48 0.40 -8.69
C GLU A 290 -15.83 1.70 -8.22
N THR A 291 -16.26 2.22 -7.08
CA THR A 291 -15.65 3.42 -6.49
C THR A 291 -15.33 3.22 -5.02
N ALA A 292 -14.21 3.81 -4.57
CA ALA A 292 -13.91 3.95 -3.16
C ALA A 292 -13.54 5.38 -2.82
N ARG A 293 -13.93 5.81 -1.63
CA ARG A 293 -13.59 7.11 -1.06
C ARG A 293 -13.10 6.90 0.35
N LEU A 294 -11.99 7.52 0.68
CA LEU A 294 -11.45 7.52 2.03
C LEU A 294 -11.33 8.95 2.50
N PHE A 295 -11.87 9.22 3.67
CA PHE A 295 -11.68 10.44 4.45
C PHE A 295 -10.89 10.08 5.69
N GLY A 296 -9.82 10.80 5.97
CA GLY A 296 -9.00 10.49 7.11
C GLY A 296 -8.39 11.71 7.76
N VAL A 297 -7.98 11.54 9.02
CA VAL A 297 -7.24 12.56 9.77
C VAL A 297 -6.14 11.90 10.59
N ALA A 298 -5.02 12.59 10.75
CA ALA A 298 -4.00 12.29 11.75
C ALA A 298 -3.86 13.51 12.67
N ILE A 299 -3.93 13.28 13.97
CA ILE A 299 -3.88 14.32 15.01
C ILE A 299 -2.71 14.01 15.94
N PRO A 300 -1.58 14.71 15.82
CA PRO A 300 -0.50 14.61 16.81
C PRO A 300 -1.00 15.12 18.16
N VAL A 301 -1.21 14.22 19.12
CA VAL A 301 -1.71 14.56 20.47
C VAL A 301 -0.60 14.73 21.49
N THR A 302 0.59 14.18 21.20
CA THR A 302 1.82 14.41 21.95
C THR A 302 3.00 14.48 20.99
N ALA A 303 4.19 14.82 21.48
CA ALA A 303 5.42 14.81 20.68
C ALA A 303 5.76 13.45 20.04
N ARG A 304 5.19 12.35 20.53
CA ARG A 304 5.43 10.97 20.08
C ARG A 304 4.16 10.18 19.79
N GLY A 305 3.00 10.72 20.10
CA GLY A 305 1.70 10.04 19.98
C GLY A 305 0.80 10.70 18.98
N THR A 306 0.22 9.92 18.07
CA THR A 306 -0.72 10.38 17.03
C THR A 306 -1.98 9.54 17.06
N VAL A 307 -3.13 10.19 17.16
CA VAL A 307 -4.44 9.60 16.91
C VAL A 307 -4.72 9.67 15.40
N ARG A 308 -5.22 8.59 14.84
CA ARG A 308 -5.53 8.45 13.41
C ARG A 308 -6.95 7.94 13.26
N MET A 309 -7.68 8.50 12.32
CA MET A 309 -9.05 8.09 12.06
C MET A 309 -9.29 8.01 10.57
N THR A 310 -10.09 7.04 10.15
CA THR A 310 -10.52 6.88 8.75
C THR A 310 -12.00 6.56 8.68
N TYR A 311 -12.59 7.01 7.59
CA TYR A 311 -13.91 6.64 7.13
C TYR A 311 -13.85 6.30 5.65
N GLY A 312 -14.12 5.05 5.32
CA GLY A 312 -14.09 4.53 3.95
C GLY A 312 -15.50 4.22 3.45
N LEU A 313 -15.78 4.59 2.22
CA LEU A 313 -16.98 4.25 1.48
C LEU A 313 -16.59 3.47 0.25
N TYR A 314 -17.19 2.31 0.07
CA TYR A 314 -17.02 1.48 -1.11
C TYR A 314 -18.36 1.26 -1.78
N SER A 315 -18.42 1.50 -3.09
CA SER A 315 -19.58 1.18 -3.93
C SER A 315 -19.14 0.25 -5.05
N SER A 316 -19.77 -0.91 -5.12
CA SER A 316 -19.47 -1.95 -6.09
C SER A 316 -20.16 -1.75 -7.43
N GLY A 317 -21.07 -0.77 -7.53
CA GLY A 317 -21.95 -0.60 -8.70
C GLY A 317 -22.99 -1.72 -8.87
N ALA A 318 -23.03 -2.71 -7.97
CA ALA A 318 -24.01 -3.76 -7.95
C ALA A 318 -25.01 -3.57 -6.82
N ALA A 319 -26.22 -4.07 -7.01
CA ALA A 319 -27.28 -3.94 -6.02
C ALA A 319 -26.88 -4.60 -4.68
N ASP A 320 -27.16 -3.93 -3.59
CA ASP A 320 -27.03 -4.44 -2.22
C ASP A 320 -25.63 -4.97 -1.86
N SER A 321 -24.57 -4.33 -2.40
CA SER A 321 -23.18 -4.83 -2.30
C SER A 321 -22.16 -3.76 -1.92
N ASP A 322 -22.59 -2.64 -1.37
CA ASP A 322 -21.73 -1.57 -0.89
C ASP A 322 -21.20 -1.88 0.52
N ALA A 323 -20.16 -1.17 0.93
CA ALA A 323 -19.58 -1.30 2.26
C ALA A 323 -19.07 0.03 2.81
N LYS A 324 -19.04 0.12 4.15
CA LYS A 324 -18.53 1.27 4.90
C LYS A 324 -17.55 0.76 5.96
N ASN A 325 -16.45 1.48 6.13
CA ASN A 325 -15.45 1.13 7.12
C ASN A 325 -15.09 2.33 7.98
N TYR A 326 -14.92 2.10 9.28
CA TYR A 326 -14.47 3.06 10.27
C TYR A 326 -13.22 2.52 10.94
N GLY A 327 -12.19 3.33 11.03
CA GLY A 327 -10.96 2.99 11.71
C GLY A 327 -10.54 4.08 12.68
N VAL A 328 -10.09 3.68 13.86
CA VAL A 328 -9.40 4.56 14.82
C VAL A 328 -8.16 3.85 15.30
N ALA A 329 -7.02 4.54 15.25
CA ALA A 329 -5.75 4.03 15.74
C ALA A 329 -5.02 5.06 16.59
N TYR A 330 -4.18 4.56 17.49
CA TYR A 330 -3.18 5.32 18.18
C TYR A 330 -1.82 4.73 17.89
N THR A 331 -0.89 5.57 17.41
CA THR A 331 0.50 5.20 17.20
C THR A 331 1.38 5.98 18.16
N TYR A 332 2.39 5.29 18.75
CA TYR A 332 3.33 5.90 19.68
C TYR A 332 4.77 5.56 19.28
N GLU A 333 5.57 6.58 19.00
CA GLU A 333 6.98 6.46 18.65
C GLU A 333 7.84 6.35 19.91
N VAL A 334 8.16 5.12 20.33
CA VAL A 334 9.07 4.88 21.44
C VAL A 334 10.46 5.42 21.13
N SER A 335 10.90 5.24 19.90
CA SER A 335 12.13 5.79 19.35
C SER A 335 11.97 6.07 17.84
N ARG A 336 13.01 6.62 17.19
CA ARG A 336 13.01 6.78 15.71
C ARG A 336 12.88 5.45 14.95
N ARG A 337 13.09 4.31 15.61
CA ARG A 337 13.07 2.98 15.00
C ARG A 337 11.93 2.09 15.49
N LEU A 338 11.40 2.35 16.69
CA LEU A 338 10.37 1.53 17.32
C LEU A 338 9.08 2.32 17.49
N MET A 339 8.02 1.84 16.86
CA MET A 339 6.64 2.33 16.97
C MET A 339 5.74 1.25 17.56
N LEU A 340 4.91 1.63 18.52
CA LEU A 340 3.78 0.83 19.02
C LEU A 340 2.50 1.33 18.38
N MET A 341 1.53 0.45 18.31
CA MET A 341 0.23 0.74 17.70
C MET A 341 -0.89 -0.02 18.36
N ALA A 342 -2.05 0.64 18.46
CA ALA A 342 -3.32 -0.01 18.73
C ALA A 342 -4.40 0.56 17.80
N ALA A 343 -5.31 -0.27 17.33
CA ALA A 343 -6.37 0.13 16.41
C ALA A 343 -7.68 -0.62 16.68
N VAL A 344 -8.77 0.03 16.36
CA VAL A 344 -10.12 -0.57 16.26
C VAL A 344 -10.67 -0.28 14.88
N THR A 345 -11.32 -1.26 14.28
CA THR A 345 -11.90 -1.17 12.94
C THR A 345 -13.30 -1.80 12.95
N HIS A 346 -14.23 -1.15 12.31
CA HIS A 346 -15.57 -1.66 12.06
C HIS A 346 -15.88 -1.60 10.57
N LEU A 347 -16.28 -2.72 9.99
CA LEU A 347 -16.78 -2.84 8.63
C LEU A 347 -18.25 -3.19 8.67
N SER A 348 -19.10 -2.33 8.10
CA SER A 348 -20.49 -2.63 7.78
C SER A 348 -20.64 -2.80 6.27
N GLN A 349 -21.57 -3.65 5.86
CA GLN A 349 -21.75 -3.97 4.45
C GLN A 349 -23.21 -4.33 4.16
N ASP A 350 -23.61 -4.11 2.91
CA ASP A 350 -24.98 -4.37 2.44
C ASP A 350 -25.26 -5.89 2.33
N GLY A 351 -26.53 -6.26 2.17
CA GLY A 351 -27.03 -7.62 2.33
C GLY A 351 -26.39 -8.68 1.41
N ALA A 352 -25.88 -8.31 0.26
CA ALA A 352 -25.19 -9.23 -0.66
C ALA A 352 -23.66 -9.23 -0.50
N ALA A 353 -23.08 -8.24 0.17
CA ALA A 353 -21.63 -8.12 0.37
C ALA A 353 -21.09 -9.10 1.42
N ARG A 354 -19.83 -9.54 1.27
CA ARG A 354 -19.15 -10.50 2.17
C ARG A 354 -17.67 -10.16 2.33
N PHE A 355 -17.37 -8.90 2.60
CA PHE A 355 -15.99 -8.44 2.69
C PHE A 355 -15.39 -8.78 4.07
N PRO A 356 -14.27 -9.51 4.13
CA PRO A 356 -13.55 -9.74 5.37
C PRO A 356 -12.68 -8.54 5.73
N VAL A 357 -12.30 -8.44 6.99
CA VAL A 357 -11.20 -7.57 7.43
C VAL A 357 -9.97 -8.45 7.61
N PHE A 358 -8.96 -8.26 6.80
CA PHE A 358 -7.67 -8.96 6.80
C PHE A 358 -7.77 -10.47 7.06
N GLN A 359 -7.49 -10.94 8.29
CA GLN A 359 -7.54 -12.35 8.69
C GLN A 359 -8.81 -12.73 9.46
N SER A 360 -9.84 -11.89 9.41
CA SER A 360 -11.10 -12.19 10.07
C SER A 360 -11.68 -13.52 9.57
N PRO A 361 -12.56 -14.16 10.35
CA PRO A 361 -13.48 -15.15 9.81
C PRO A 361 -14.21 -14.56 8.60
N ARG A 362 -14.59 -15.42 7.66
CA ARG A 362 -15.36 -14.96 6.49
C ARG A 362 -16.77 -14.59 6.93
N PRO A 363 -17.22 -13.34 6.78
CA PRO A 363 -18.56 -12.94 7.18
C PRO A 363 -19.60 -13.59 6.26
N ARG A 364 -20.79 -13.75 6.77
CA ARG A 364 -21.99 -14.05 5.96
C ARG A 364 -22.35 -12.79 5.16
N ALA A 365 -23.25 -12.96 4.20
CA ALA A 365 -23.76 -11.82 3.43
C ALA A 365 -24.42 -10.80 4.38
N GLY A 366 -24.04 -9.53 4.23
CA GLY A 366 -24.52 -8.43 5.05
C GLY A 366 -23.97 -8.36 6.49
N GLU A 367 -23.07 -9.29 6.85
CA GLU A 367 -22.57 -9.38 8.22
C GLU A 367 -21.42 -8.39 8.45
N SER A 368 -21.51 -7.62 9.54
CA SER A 368 -20.43 -6.70 9.92
C SER A 368 -19.23 -7.43 10.50
N VAL A 369 -18.06 -6.79 10.41
CA VAL A 369 -16.80 -7.30 10.98
C VAL A 369 -16.16 -6.23 11.86
N ASP A 370 -15.85 -6.61 13.11
CA ASP A 370 -15.08 -5.81 14.05
C ASP A 370 -13.66 -6.35 14.17
N ALA A 371 -12.67 -5.48 14.31
CA ALA A 371 -11.32 -5.85 14.63
C ALA A 371 -10.73 -4.93 15.71
N VAL A 372 -10.01 -5.54 16.66
CA VAL A 372 -9.16 -4.84 17.62
C VAL A 372 -7.75 -5.36 17.45
N THR A 373 -6.79 -4.46 17.24
CA THR A 373 -5.40 -4.82 16.94
C THR A 373 -4.45 -4.07 17.83
N ALA A 374 -3.37 -4.74 18.22
CA ALA A 374 -2.19 -4.12 18.82
C ALA A 374 -0.93 -4.73 18.21
N GLY A 375 0.09 -3.90 18.02
CA GLY A 375 1.32 -4.36 17.39
C GLY A 375 2.49 -3.42 17.58
N LEU A 376 3.61 -3.83 17.05
CA LEU A 376 4.84 -3.04 17.02
C LEU A 376 5.54 -3.16 15.66
N THR A 377 6.21 -2.08 15.28
CA THR A 377 7.08 -2.02 14.12
C THR A 377 8.45 -1.54 14.54
N TRP A 378 9.47 -2.35 14.30
CA TRP A 378 10.87 -1.99 14.55
C TRP A 378 11.68 -1.97 13.25
N ARG A 379 12.40 -0.88 13.03
CA ARG A 379 13.27 -0.67 11.85
C ARG A 379 14.74 -0.68 12.28
N PHE A 380 15.58 -1.40 11.59
CA PHE A 380 17.01 -1.52 11.88
C PHE A 380 17.89 -1.43 10.63
#